data_0619eef423efe4226a2cf71b3cd11890
#
_entry.id   0619eef423efe4226a2cf71b3cd11890
#
_cell.length_a   1.000
_cell.length_b   1.000
_cell.length_c   1.000
_cell.angle_alpha   90.00
_cell.angle_beta   90.00
_cell.angle_gamma   90.00
#
_symmetry.space_group_name_H-M   'P 1'
#
loop_
_entity.id
_entity.type
_entity.pdbx_description
1 polymer ?
#
loop_
_entity_poly.entity_id
_entity_poly.type
_entity_poly.pdbx_seq_one_letter_code
_entity_poly.pdbx_strand_id
1 'polypeptide(L)'
;MKQTSLSREQGLALLRKYNKEPFHILHGLTVEGVMEWYAEQLGYGDEKAFWGMAGLLHDIDFELYPEEHCERAPELLRDGGAEEDLVHAVVSHGYGIRVDVAPEHEMEKVLFAADELTGLIWAAAKMRPSKSTKDMELSSLKKKFKDKKFAAGCS
;
A
#
# COMPACT_ATOMS: atom_id res chain seq x y z
N MET A 1 -6.97 -18.55 8.63
CA MET A 1 -7.52 -17.50 7.76
C MET A 1 -7.38 -16.14 8.43
N LYS A 2 -6.80 -15.16 7.74
CA LYS A 2 -6.63 -13.81 8.28
C LYS A 2 -7.91 -12.99 8.14
N GLN A 3 -8.32 -12.34 9.22
CA GLN A 3 -9.51 -11.49 9.23
C GLN A 3 -9.21 -10.20 9.98
N THR A 4 -9.95 -9.14 9.67
CA THR A 4 -9.87 -7.88 10.40
C THR A 4 -11.17 -7.57 11.11
N SER A 5 -11.05 -7.03 12.32
CA SER A 5 -12.19 -6.55 13.10
C SER A 5 -12.64 -5.14 12.66
N LEU A 6 -11.81 -4.43 11.90
CA LEU A 6 -12.15 -3.11 11.40
C LEU A 6 -13.09 -3.22 10.20
N SER A 7 -14.20 -2.51 10.23
CA SER A 7 -15.03 -2.34 9.04
C SER A 7 -14.31 -1.40 8.06
N ARG A 8 -14.71 -1.46 6.77
CA ARG A 8 -14.16 -0.56 5.77
C ARG A 8 -14.36 0.91 6.14
N GLU A 9 -15.53 1.24 6.71
CA GLU A 9 -15.82 2.59 7.16
C GLU A 9 -14.88 3.03 8.28
N GLN A 10 -14.61 2.15 9.24
CA GLN A 10 -13.66 2.42 10.32
C GLN A 10 -12.25 2.61 9.79
N GLY A 11 -11.82 1.75 8.86
CA GLY A 11 -10.51 1.84 8.23
C GLY A 11 -10.33 3.14 7.47
N LEU A 12 -11.33 3.53 6.69
CA LEU A 12 -11.30 4.78 5.92
C LEU A 12 -11.29 6.02 6.83
N ALA A 13 -12.06 5.99 7.91
CA ALA A 13 -12.05 7.06 8.92
C ALA A 13 -10.68 7.16 9.59
N LEU A 14 -10.07 6.02 9.91
CA LEU A 14 -8.72 5.97 10.49
C LEU A 14 -7.68 6.56 9.54
N LEU A 15 -7.73 6.19 8.26
CA LEU A 15 -6.85 6.76 7.25
C LEU A 15 -6.99 8.29 7.18
N ARG A 16 -8.23 8.77 7.12
CA ARG A 16 -8.52 10.22 7.03
C ARG A 16 -8.16 11.00 8.28
N LYS A 17 -8.08 10.34 9.42
CA LYS A 17 -7.65 10.98 10.66
C LYS A 17 -6.21 11.47 10.56
N TYR A 18 -5.35 10.71 9.90
CA TYR A 18 -3.92 11.00 9.80
C TYR A 18 -3.48 11.48 8.41
N ASN A 19 -4.37 11.48 7.42
CA ASN A 19 -4.07 11.86 6.06
C ASN A 19 -5.15 12.80 5.52
N LYS A 20 -4.76 14.01 5.14
CA LYS A 20 -5.66 15.03 4.58
C LYS A 20 -5.41 15.27 3.09
N GLU A 21 -4.21 14.96 2.61
CA GLU A 21 -3.86 15.15 1.21
C GLU A 21 -4.62 14.15 0.32
N PRO A 22 -5.35 14.64 -0.70
CA PRO A 22 -6.11 13.75 -1.60
C PRO A 22 -5.25 12.65 -2.24
N PHE A 23 -3.99 12.96 -2.54
CA PHE A 23 -3.07 11.98 -3.14
C PHE A 23 -2.83 10.77 -2.22
N HIS A 24 -2.63 11.01 -0.93
CA HIS A 24 -2.38 9.93 0.03
C HIS A 24 -3.62 9.05 0.21
N ILE A 25 -4.80 9.65 0.24
CA ILE A 25 -6.05 8.91 0.34
C ILE A 25 -6.28 8.10 -0.93
N LEU A 26 -6.04 8.69 -2.10
CA LEU A 26 -6.17 7.98 -3.38
C LEU A 26 -5.21 6.81 -3.48
N HIS A 27 -3.96 6.98 -3.04
CA HIS A 27 -2.97 5.90 -3.03
C HIS A 27 -3.44 4.74 -2.15
N GLY A 28 -3.95 5.03 -0.95
CA GLY A 28 -4.51 4.01 -0.07
C GLY A 28 -5.67 3.26 -0.71
N LEU A 29 -6.60 3.97 -1.33
CA LEU A 29 -7.73 3.36 -2.03
C LEU A 29 -7.29 2.52 -3.22
N THR A 30 -6.26 2.96 -3.94
CA THR A 30 -5.73 2.23 -5.08
C THR A 30 -5.09 0.92 -4.65
N VAL A 31 -4.26 0.95 -3.62
CA VAL A 31 -3.61 -0.26 -3.11
C VAL A 31 -4.64 -1.19 -2.46
N GLU A 32 -5.67 -0.65 -1.82
CA GLU A 32 -6.81 -1.45 -1.33
C GLU A 32 -7.41 -2.29 -2.47
N GLY A 33 -7.74 -1.64 -3.58
CA GLY A 33 -8.33 -2.33 -4.73
C GLY A 33 -7.42 -3.37 -5.35
N VAL A 34 -6.13 -3.06 -5.47
CA VAL A 34 -5.13 -3.99 -6.01
C VAL A 34 -5.00 -5.21 -5.10
N MET A 35 -4.95 -5.00 -3.79
CA MET A 35 -4.82 -6.10 -2.82
C MET A 35 -6.05 -7.00 -2.82
N GLU A 36 -7.25 -6.43 -2.89
CA GLU A 36 -8.50 -7.21 -2.99
C GLU A 36 -8.52 -8.06 -4.26
N TRP A 37 -8.09 -7.50 -5.38
CA TRP A 37 -8.01 -8.23 -6.65
C TRP A 37 -7.04 -9.42 -6.53
N TYR A 38 -5.86 -9.22 -5.98
CA TYR A 38 -4.88 -10.29 -5.79
C TYR A 38 -5.39 -11.36 -4.83
N ALA A 39 -6.11 -10.97 -3.77
CA ALA A 39 -6.70 -11.94 -2.86
C ALA A 39 -7.60 -12.92 -3.61
N GLU A 40 -8.43 -12.43 -4.51
CA GLU A 40 -9.30 -13.26 -5.33
C GLU A 40 -8.51 -14.13 -6.30
N GLN A 41 -7.52 -13.55 -7.00
CA GLN A 41 -6.75 -14.27 -8.01
C GLN A 41 -5.87 -15.37 -7.42
N LEU A 42 -5.39 -15.19 -6.21
CA LEU A 42 -4.49 -16.14 -5.55
C LEU A 42 -5.22 -17.16 -4.67
N GLY A 43 -6.55 -17.16 -4.66
CA GLY A 43 -7.33 -18.11 -3.88
C GLY A 43 -7.59 -17.73 -2.43
N TYR A 44 -7.39 -16.48 -2.07
CA TYR A 44 -7.61 -15.93 -0.74
C TYR A 44 -8.87 -15.05 -0.66
N GLY A 45 -9.90 -15.38 -1.45
CA GLY A 45 -11.14 -14.59 -1.47
C GLY A 45 -11.76 -14.40 -0.08
N ASP A 46 -11.63 -15.40 0.80
CA ASP A 46 -12.12 -15.33 2.17
C ASP A 46 -11.35 -14.32 3.05
N GLU A 47 -10.17 -13.92 2.64
CA GLU A 47 -9.33 -12.93 3.32
C GLU A 47 -9.35 -11.55 2.63
N LYS A 48 -10.21 -11.36 1.65
CA LYS A 48 -10.25 -10.16 0.82
C LYS A 48 -10.33 -8.87 1.65
N ALA A 49 -11.17 -8.85 2.67
CA ALA A 49 -11.32 -7.69 3.54
C ALA A 49 -10.03 -7.38 4.30
N PHE A 50 -9.31 -8.39 4.75
CA PHE A 50 -8.02 -8.22 5.42
C PHE A 50 -6.96 -7.69 4.46
N TRP A 51 -6.86 -8.27 3.26
CA TRP A 51 -5.93 -7.83 2.23
C TRP A 51 -6.18 -6.37 1.84
N GLY A 52 -7.46 -6.03 1.63
CA GLY A 52 -7.84 -4.65 1.30
C GLY A 52 -7.51 -3.67 2.42
N MET A 53 -7.77 -4.05 3.67
CA MET A 53 -7.49 -3.19 4.82
C MET A 53 -5.99 -2.93 4.97
N ALA A 54 -5.16 -3.94 4.79
CA ALA A 54 -3.71 -3.77 4.81
C ALA A 54 -3.26 -2.80 3.71
N GLY A 55 -3.81 -2.93 2.52
CA GLY A 55 -3.53 -2.02 1.41
C GLY A 55 -3.98 -0.59 1.69
N LEU A 56 -5.18 -0.42 2.24
CA LEU A 56 -5.73 0.89 2.55
C LEU A 56 -4.88 1.65 3.57
N LEU A 57 -4.37 0.94 4.57
CA LEU A 57 -3.70 1.54 5.73
C LEU A 57 -2.17 1.46 5.68
N HIS A 58 -1.59 0.91 4.61
CA HIS A 58 -0.15 0.65 4.58
C HIS A 58 0.71 1.91 4.75
N ASP A 59 0.24 3.06 4.30
CA ASP A 59 0.94 4.35 4.41
C ASP A 59 0.30 5.30 5.43
N ILE A 60 -0.41 4.78 6.43
CA ILE A 60 -1.18 5.59 7.38
C ILE A 60 -0.32 6.67 8.06
N ASP A 61 0.96 6.40 8.30
CA ASP A 61 1.86 7.29 9.02
C ASP A 61 2.71 8.20 8.11
N PHE A 62 2.60 8.05 6.80
CA PHE A 62 3.53 8.72 5.88
C PHE A 62 3.36 10.23 5.86
N GLU A 63 2.13 10.74 5.86
CA GLU A 63 1.87 12.18 5.74
C GLU A 63 2.38 12.96 6.94
N LEU A 64 2.08 12.49 8.14
CA LEU A 64 2.45 13.19 9.39
C LEU A 64 3.86 12.85 9.86
N TYR A 65 4.33 11.64 9.56
CA TYR A 65 5.61 11.14 10.07
C TYR A 65 6.47 10.54 8.94
N PRO A 66 6.79 11.33 7.88
CA PRO A 66 7.53 10.78 6.74
C PRO A 66 8.91 10.25 7.10
N GLU A 67 9.56 10.82 8.12
CA GLU A 67 10.87 10.36 8.57
C GLU A 67 10.79 9.09 9.45
N GLU A 68 9.60 8.78 9.95
CA GLU A 68 9.34 7.62 10.81
C GLU A 68 8.31 6.68 10.18
N HIS A 69 8.24 6.66 8.85
CA HIS A 69 7.32 5.80 8.10
C HIS A 69 7.53 4.34 8.45
N CYS A 70 6.46 3.61 8.67
CA CYS A 70 6.38 2.24 9.20
C CYS A 70 6.76 2.10 10.68
N GLU A 71 7.47 3.05 11.26
CA GLU A 71 7.83 3.03 12.68
C GLU A 71 6.69 3.54 13.56
N ARG A 72 5.92 4.51 13.04
CA ARG A 72 4.77 5.07 13.74
C ARG A 72 3.46 4.31 13.48
N ALA A 73 3.40 3.56 12.40
CA ALA A 73 2.20 2.83 12.02
C ALA A 73 1.66 1.91 13.14
N PRO A 74 2.48 1.15 13.89
CA PRO A 74 1.95 0.30 14.96
C PRO A 74 1.11 1.05 15.98
N GLU A 75 1.59 2.20 16.44
CA GLU A 75 0.88 3.02 17.42
C GLU A 75 -0.47 3.50 16.87
N LEU A 76 -0.46 4.07 15.66
CA LEU A 76 -1.67 4.60 15.03
C LEU A 76 -2.70 3.51 14.77
N LEU A 77 -2.25 2.34 14.33
CA LEU A 77 -3.11 1.21 14.03
C LEU A 77 -3.72 0.60 15.30
N ARG A 78 -2.91 0.41 16.34
CA ARG A 78 -3.40 -0.13 17.62
C ARG A 78 -4.40 0.81 18.28
N ASP A 79 -4.14 2.11 18.25
CA ASP A 79 -5.06 3.12 18.78
C ASP A 79 -6.39 3.12 18.00
N GLY A 80 -6.37 2.76 16.73
CA GLY A 80 -7.55 2.62 15.88
C GLY A 80 -8.28 1.29 16.03
N GLY A 81 -7.77 0.37 16.83
CA GLY A 81 -8.40 -0.92 17.07
C GLY A 81 -7.95 -2.05 16.13
N ALA A 82 -6.83 -1.87 15.42
CA ALA A 82 -6.30 -2.91 14.55
C ALA A 82 -5.71 -4.07 15.35
N GLU A 83 -5.93 -5.28 14.87
CA GLU A 83 -5.32 -6.49 15.44
C GLU A 83 -3.84 -6.60 15.04
N GLU A 84 -3.06 -7.38 15.79
CA GLU A 84 -1.63 -7.51 15.57
C GLU A 84 -1.25 -8.07 14.19
N ASP A 85 -2.08 -8.95 13.62
CA ASP A 85 -1.87 -9.46 12.26
C ASP A 85 -1.88 -8.33 11.23
N LEU A 86 -2.79 -7.37 11.39
CA LEU A 86 -2.88 -6.21 10.50
C LEU A 86 -1.70 -5.26 10.71
N VAL A 87 -1.30 -5.05 11.96
CA VAL A 87 -0.12 -4.25 12.29
C VAL A 87 1.14 -4.83 11.63
N HIS A 88 1.36 -6.14 11.77
CA HIS A 88 2.49 -6.82 11.13
C HIS A 88 2.45 -6.67 9.61
N ALA A 89 1.28 -6.86 9.03
CA ALA A 89 1.11 -6.74 7.58
C ALA A 89 1.50 -5.36 7.06
N VAL A 90 1.03 -4.32 7.74
CA VAL A 90 1.34 -2.94 7.34
C VAL A 90 2.84 -2.65 7.52
N VAL A 91 3.40 -2.98 8.67
CA VAL A 91 4.80 -2.67 8.99
C VAL A 91 5.76 -3.38 8.03
N SER A 92 5.46 -4.61 7.65
CA SER A 92 6.35 -5.43 6.80
C SER A 92 6.57 -4.86 5.40
N HIS A 93 5.72 -3.96 4.91
CA HIS A 93 5.94 -3.36 3.60
C HIS A 93 7.18 -2.43 3.58
N GLY A 94 7.64 -2.00 4.73
CA GLY A 94 8.87 -1.21 4.87
C GLY A 94 10.14 -2.01 5.11
N TYR A 95 10.05 -3.33 5.00
CA TYR A 95 11.18 -4.22 5.26
C TYR A 95 12.40 -3.87 4.39
N GLY A 96 13.56 -3.84 5.03
CA GLY A 96 14.83 -3.58 4.36
C GLY A 96 15.14 -2.11 4.11
N ILE A 97 14.16 -1.21 4.31
CA ILE A 97 14.34 0.23 4.10
C ILE A 97 14.13 0.99 5.42
N ARG A 98 13.06 0.69 6.11
CA ARG A 98 12.66 1.41 7.33
C ARG A 98 12.64 0.52 8.57
N VAL A 99 12.28 -0.73 8.41
CA VAL A 99 12.09 -1.66 9.53
C VAL A 99 12.71 -3.02 9.20
N ASP A 100 12.99 -3.80 10.23
CA ASP A 100 13.49 -5.17 10.10
C ASP A 100 12.39 -6.20 10.41
N VAL A 101 11.20 -5.95 9.88
CA VAL A 101 10.05 -6.85 9.99
C VAL A 101 9.78 -7.43 8.61
N ALA A 102 10.22 -8.68 8.39
CA ALA A 102 10.13 -9.33 7.09
C ALA A 102 8.69 -9.75 6.77
N PRO A 103 8.27 -9.64 5.49
CA PRO A 103 7.01 -10.23 5.04
C PRO A 103 7.04 -11.75 5.24
N GLU A 104 6.03 -12.29 5.91
CA GLU A 104 5.90 -13.72 6.19
C GLU A 104 4.72 -14.35 5.44
N HIS A 105 3.55 -13.73 5.53
CA HIS A 105 2.37 -14.19 4.81
C HIS A 105 2.44 -13.79 3.34
N GLU A 106 1.86 -14.61 2.46
CA GLU A 106 1.83 -14.30 1.03
C GLU A 106 1.22 -12.92 0.75
N MET A 107 0.19 -12.52 1.50
CA MET A 107 -0.40 -11.19 1.41
C MET A 107 0.64 -10.09 1.65
N GLU A 108 1.51 -10.25 2.62
CA GLU A 108 2.53 -9.26 2.94
C GLU A 108 3.57 -9.14 1.82
N LYS A 109 3.90 -10.25 1.17
CA LYS A 109 4.79 -10.26 0.00
C LYS A 109 4.15 -9.56 -1.19
N VAL A 110 2.85 -9.78 -1.40
CA VAL A 110 2.09 -9.10 -2.46
C VAL A 110 2.00 -7.61 -2.18
N LEU A 111 1.74 -7.20 -0.94
CA LEU A 111 1.68 -5.78 -0.57
C LEU A 111 3.02 -5.09 -0.83
N PHE A 112 4.11 -5.73 -0.44
CA PHE A 112 5.46 -5.20 -0.67
C PHE A 112 5.69 -4.93 -2.17
N ALA A 113 5.34 -5.89 -3.01
CA ALA A 113 5.49 -5.74 -4.47
C ALA A 113 4.49 -4.77 -5.08
N ALA A 114 3.24 -4.80 -4.64
CA ALA A 114 2.17 -3.95 -5.16
C ALA A 114 2.39 -2.47 -4.86
N ASP A 115 2.92 -2.15 -3.69
CA ASP A 115 3.23 -0.78 -3.31
C ASP A 115 4.27 -0.18 -4.27
N GLU A 116 5.35 -0.90 -4.53
CA GLU A 116 6.38 -0.47 -5.47
C GLU A 116 5.84 -0.30 -6.89
N LEU A 117 5.05 -1.25 -7.35
CA LEU A 117 4.46 -1.21 -8.69
C LEU A 117 3.49 -0.03 -8.84
N THR A 118 2.66 0.22 -7.84
CA THR A 118 1.71 1.33 -7.84
C THR A 118 2.46 2.67 -7.90
N GLY A 119 3.53 2.82 -7.14
CA GLY A 119 4.38 4.00 -7.20
C GLY A 119 5.01 4.20 -8.58
N LEU A 120 5.48 3.13 -9.21
CA LEU A 120 6.04 3.17 -10.54
C LEU A 120 4.99 3.63 -11.57
N ILE A 121 3.79 3.10 -11.51
CA ILE A 121 2.70 3.48 -12.41
C ILE A 121 2.37 4.98 -12.27
N TRP A 122 2.25 5.47 -11.05
CA TRP A 122 1.99 6.88 -10.78
C TRP A 122 3.10 7.79 -11.32
N ALA A 123 4.35 7.45 -11.04
CA ALA A 123 5.48 8.23 -11.52
C ALA A 123 5.54 8.24 -13.05
N ALA A 124 5.30 7.09 -13.68
CA ALA A 124 5.26 7.00 -15.14
C ALA A 124 4.12 7.84 -15.74
N ALA A 125 2.93 7.81 -15.12
CA ALA A 125 1.79 8.60 -15.58
C ALA A 125 2.07 10.11 -15.52
N LYS A 126 2.70 10.58 -14.44
CA LYS A 126 3.05 11.99 -14.27
C LYS A 126 4.01 12.52 -15.32
N MET A 127 4.83 11.66 -15.90
CA MET A 127 5.78 12.04 -16.95
C MET A 127 5.15 12.13 -18.33
N ARG A 128 3.92 11.67 -18.50
CA ARG A 128 3.21 11.72 -19.76
C ARG A 128 2.54 13.10 -19.95
N PRO A 129 2.33 13.55 -21.19
CA PRO A 129 1.61 14.80 -21.44
C PRO A 129 0.23 14.86 -20.83
N SER A 130 -0.52 13.73 -20.83
CA SER A 130 -1.85 13.63 -20.23
C SER A 130 -1.82 13.56 -18.71
N LYS A 131 -0.67 13.19 -18.13
CA LYS A 131 -0.51 12.89 -16.69
C LYS A 131 -1.55 11.90 -16.17
N SER A 132 -1.92 10.95 -17.04
CA SER A 132 -2.96 9.95 -16.78
C SER A 132 -2.48 8.57 -17.22
N THR A 133 -3.06 7.53 -16.62
CA THR A 133 -2.81 6.15 -17.02
C THR A 133 -3.62 5.73 -18.25
N LYS A 134 -4.62 6.53 -18.66
CA LYS A 134 -5.55 6.19 -19.74
C LYS A 134 -4.87 5.92 -21.08
N ASP A 135 -3.79 6.65 -21.40
CA ASP A 135 -3.06 6.50 -22.64
C ASP A 135 -1.69 5.83 -22.46
N MET A 136 -1.43 5.28 -21.28
CA MET A 136 -0.17 4.63 -20.98
C MET A 136 -0.09 3.26 -21.65
N GLU A 137 0.98 3.04 -22.44
CA GLU A 137 1.25 1.75 -23.05
C GLU A 137 2.06 0.86 -22.13
N LEU A 138 1.78 -0.44 -22.15
CA LEU A 138 2.49 -1.43 -21.34
C LEU A 138 4.00 -1.43 -21.66
N SER A 139 4.38 -1.29 -22.93
CA SER A 139 5.78 -1.24 -23.34
C SER A 139 6.53 -0.06 -22.70
N SER A 140 5.88 1.11 -22.62
CA SER A 140 6.45 2.31 -21.98
C SER A 140 6.65 2.07 -20.49
N LEU A 141 5.68 1.47 -19.81
CA LEU A 141 5.77 1.15 -18.39
C LEU A 141 6.88 0.14 -18.10
N LYS A 142 7.00 -0.91 -18.92
CA LYS A 142 8.06 -1.91 -18.81
C LYS A 142 9.44 -1.30 -18.97
N LYS A 143 9.60 -0.35 -19.90
CA LYS A 143 10.86 0.37 -20.09
C LYS A 143 11.25 1.14 -18.85
N LYS A 144 10.31 1.85 -18.22
CA LYS A 144 10.55 2.61 -16.99
C LYS A 144 10.85 1.68 -15.80
N PHE A 145 10.20 0.54 -15.74
CA PHE A 145 10.47 -0.47 -14.71
C PHE A 145 11.92 -0.98 -14.77
N LYS A 146 12.48 -1.12 -15.97
CA LYS A 146 13.86 -1.55 -16.19
C LYS A 146 14.87 -0.44 -15.96
N ASP A 147 14.45 0.82 -15.97
CA ASP A 147 15.31 1.96 -15.69
C ASP A 147 15.56 2.07 -14.19
N LYS A 148 16.75 1.67 -13.76
CA LYS A 148 17.13 1.65 -12.35
C LYS A 148 17.04 3.01 -11.69
N LYS A 149 17.37 4.08 -12.42
CA LYS A 149 17.33 5.45 -11.92
C LYS A 149 15.90 5.91 -11.66
N PHE A 150 15.00 5.58 -12.57
CA PHE A 150 13.58 5.91 -12.45
C PHE A 150 12.93 5.10 -11.33
N ALA A 151 13.15 3.78 -11.32
CA ALA A 151 12.56 2.88 -10.32
C ALA A 151 13.03 3.22 -8.90
N ALA A 152 14.30 3.61 -8.72
CA ALA A 152 14.82 4.01 -7.41
C ALA A 152 14.10 5.23 -6.85
N GLY A 153 13.59 6.12 -7.69
CA GLY A 153 12.82 7.28 -7.27
C GLY A 153 11.40 6.97 -6.82
N CYS A 154 10.94 5.74 -7.01
CA CYS A 154 9.58 5.32 -6.68
C CYS A 154 9.46 4.64 -5.30
N SER A 155 10.57 4.31 -4.69
CA SER A 155 10.59 3.61 -3.40
C SER A 155 10.44 4.58 -2.21
#